data_b9c35347d4adbfdf8aa9949dd0773c95
#
_entry.id   b9c35347d4adbfdf8aa9949dd0773c95
#
_cell.length_a   1.000
_cell.length_b   1.000
_cell.length_c   1.000
_cell.angle_alpha   90.00
_cell.angle_beta   90.00
_cell.angle_gamma   90.00
#
_symmetry.space_group_name_H-M   'P 1'
#
loop_
_entity.id
_entity.type
_entity.pdbx_description
1 polymer ?
#
loop_
_entity_poly.entity_id
_entity_poly.type
_entity_poly.pdbx_seq_one_letter_code
_entity_poly.pdbx_strand_id
1 'polypeptide(L)'
;MSNEQKKFLKSIKRKKLIVVMSQILIVVAFFGIWEYLANKNIINSFVFSKPSKIINTIINLGIQNNLFNHIFVTLEEVLIAFILGIVLGFFVAIILYEFPMLSSIMDPFLTMINSLPKVALGPLIIIIAGANIKSVIIMALLINLIISIITIYNGFINVDKEKLKLIKSFGANKRQILFKLVIPSSYNTIISSMKLCISMSLIGVIMGEFLVSRAGIGYLIIYGTQVFNLSLVMAGILILLIISFLLYKIITLLEKKLIKEF
;
A
#
# COMPACT_ATOMS: atom_id res chain seq x y z
N MET A 1 27.15 -22.93 -23.57
CA MET A 1 26.36 -23.45 -22.44
C MET A 1 26.47 -24.97 -22.41
N SER A 2 26.92 -25.53 -21.29
CA SER A 2 27.00 -26.99 -21.13
C SER A 2 25.58 -27.63 -21.08
N ASN A 3 25.51 -28.95 -21.39
CA ASN A 3 24.24 -29.66 -21.34
C ASN A 3 23.62 -29.67 -19.93
N GLU A 4 24.44 -29.64 -18.90
CA GLU A 4 23.98 -29.53 -17.49
C GLU A 4 23.38 -28.16 -17.16
N GLN A 5 24.00 -27.07 -17.67
CA GLN A 5 23.42 -25.72 -17.52
C GLN A 5 22.06 -25.60 -18.19
N LYS A 6 21.89 -26.19 -19.39
CA LYS A 6 20.59 -26.22 -20.08
C LYS A 6 19.53 -27.00 -19.29
N LYS A 7 19.90 -28.17 -18.72
CA LYS A 7 19.00 -28.96 -17.85
C LYS A 7 18.60 -28.19 -16.59
N PHE A 8 19.56 -27.52 -15.94
CA PHE A 8 19.34 -26.71 -14.75
C PHE A 8 18.37 -25.54 -15.03
N LEU A 9 18.61 -24.77 -16.09
CA LEU A 9 17.72 -23.67 -16.50
C LEU A 9 16.31 -24.15 -16.88
N LYS A 10 16.20 -25.32 -17.53
CA LYS A 10 14.92 -25.94 -17.85
C LYS A 10 14.16 -26.36 -16.58
N SER A 11 14.88 -26.88 -15.59
CA SER A 11 14.32 -27.23 -14.27
C SER A 11 13.77 -25.99 -13.54
N ILE A 12 14.52 -24.88 -13.52
CA ILE A 12 14.07 -23.61 -12.90
C ILE A 12 12.83 -23.07 -13.62
N LYS A 13 12.84 -23.04 -14.97
CA LYS A 13 11.69 -22.61 -15.75
C LYS A 13 10.45 -23.47 -15.49
N ARG A 14 10.63 -24.81 -15.40
CA ARG A 14 9.54 -25.75 -15.09
C ARG A 14 8.98 -25.54 -13.69
N LYS A 15 9.84 -25.36 -12.67
CA LYS A 15 9.41 -25.03 -11.31
C LYS A 15 8.61 -23.72 -11.28
N LYS A 16 9.11 -22.66 -11.94
CA LYS A 16 8.40 -21.38 -12.04
C LYS A 16 7.04 -21.52 -12.74
N LEU A 17 6.97 -22.31 -13.81
CA LEU A 17 5.72 -22.57 -14.52
C LEU A 17 4.71 -23.31 -13.61
N ILE A 18 5.16 -24.35 -12.89
CA ILE A 18 4.30 -25.09 -11.96
C ILE A 18 3.75 -24.16 -10.89
N VAL A 19 4.59 -23.31 -10.29
CA VAL A 19 4.14 -22.33 -9.28
C VAL A 19 3.07 -21.40 -9.85
N VAL A 20 3.30 -20.82 -11.02
CA VAL A 20 2.32 -19.92 -11.67
C VAL A 20 1.02 -20.65 -12.01
N MET A 21 1.11 -21.88 -12.58
CA MET A 21 -0.08 -22.69 -12.88
C MET A 21 -0.86 -23.06 -11.63
N SER A 22 -0.16 -23.41 -10.53
CA SER A 22 -0.81 -23.70 -9.25
C SER A 22 -1.51 -22.45 -8.66
N GLN A 23 -0.90 -21.28 -8.77
CA GLN A 23 -1.53 -20.01 -8.35
C GLN A 23 -2.81 -19.72 -9.16
N ILE A 24 -2.74 -19.85 -10.48
CA ILE A 24 -3.91 -19.66 -11.35
C ILE A 24 -5.00 -20.70 -11.01
N LEU A 25 -4.62 -21.97 -10.82
CA LEU A 25 -5.57 -23.04 -10.48
C LEU A 25 -6.30 -22.74 -9.16
N ILE A 26 -5.59 -22.28 -8.14
CA ILE A 26 -6.18 -21.90 -6.84
C ILE A 26 -7.20 -20.79 -7.03
N VAL A 27 -6.86 -19.74 -7.78
CA VAL A 27 -7.78 -18.60 -8.04
C VAL A 27 -9.01 -19.08 -8.83
N VAL A 28 -8.82 -19.84 -9.90
CA VAL A 28 -9.92 -20.36 -10.72
C VAL A 28 -10.80 -21.31 -9.91
N ALA A 29 -10.19 -22.20 -9.11
CA ALA A 29 -10.94 -23.11 -8.24
C ALA A 29 -11.76 -22.34 -7.19
N PHE A 30 -11.19 -21.30 -6.57
CA PHE A 30 -11.89 -20.46 -5.60
C PHE A 30 -13.14 -19.81 -6.22
N PHE A 31 -13.00 -19.13 -7.35
CA PHE A 31 -14.14 -18.48 -8.00
C PHE A 31 -15.14 -19.50 -8.58
N GLY A 32 -14.66 -20.65 -9.09
CA GLY A 32 -15.52 -21.72 -9.60
C GLY A 32 -16.34 -22.38 -8.48
N ILE A 33 -15.73 -22.68 -7.35
CA ILE A 33 -16.43 -23.23 -6.18
C ILE A 33 -17.44 -22.22 -5.65
N TRP A 34 -17.08 -20.95 -5.54
CA TRP A 34 -17.98 -19.89 -5.09
C TRP A 34 -19.20 -19.76 -6.01
N GLU A 35 -19.02 -19.71 -7.33
CA GLU A 35 -20.10 -19.66 -8.30
C GLU A 35 -21.01 -20.89 -8.20
N TYR A 36 -20.42 -22.10 -8.08
CA TYR A 36 -21.15 -23.34 -7.92
C TYR A 36 -22.01 -23.37 -6.66
N LEU A 37 -21.44 -23.00 -5.51
CA LEU A 37 -22.15 -22.98 -4.23
C LEU A 37 -23.28 -21.94 -4.21
N ALA A 38 -23.05 -20.77 -4.82
CA ALA A 38 -24.06 -19.72 -4.95
C ALA A 38 -25.22 -20.14 -5.88
N ASN A 39 -24.91 -20.83 -6.99
CA ASN A 39 -25.94 -21.33 -7.93
C ASN A 39 -26.77 -22.47 -7.33
N LYS A 40 -26.19 -23.27 -6.42
CA LYS A 40 -26.91 -24.34 -5.69
C LYS A 40 -27.69 -23.79 -4.47
N ASN A 41 -27.70 -22.48 -4.26
CA ASN A 41 -28.28 -21.83 -3.07
C ASN A 41 -27.74 -22.36 -1.73
N ILE A 42 -26.58 -23.02 -1.70
CA ILE A 42 -25.88 -23.43 -0.49
C ILE A 42 -25.36 -22.18 0.24
N ILE A 43 -24.89 -21.20 -0.52
CA ILE A 43 -24.53 -19.88 -0.05
C ILE A 43 -25.65 -18.93 -0.48
N ASN A 44 -26.13 -18.11 0.47
CA ASN A 44 -27.15 -17.12 0.17
C ASN A 44 -26.57 -16.06 -0.80
N SER A 45 -27.01 -16.12 -2.06
CA SER A 45 -26.56 -15.23 -3.14
C SER A 45 -26.97 -13.77 -2.93
N PHE A 46 -27.92 -13.48 -2.04
CA PHE A 46 -28.27 -12.13 -1.64
C PHE A 46 -27.14 -11.52 -0.77
N VAL A 47 -26.59 -12.30 0.19
CA VAL A 47 -25.58 -11.85 1.12
C VAL A 47 -24.16 -11.88 0.52
N PHE A 48 -23.80 -12.96 -0.16
CA PHE A 48 -22.44 -13.17 -0.66
C PHE A 48 -22.28 -12.82 -2.14
N SER A 49 -23.38 -12.52 -2.85
CA SER A 49 -23.39 -12.35 -4.30
C SER A 49 -22.88 -13.62 -5.02
N LYS A 50 -22.54 -13.51 -6.28
CA LYS A 50 -21.85 -14.55 -7.06
C LYS A 50 -20.93 -13.91 -8.09
N PRO A 51 -19.81 -14.55 -8.46
CA PRO A 51 -18.83 -14.01 -9.40
C PRO A 51 -19.42 -13.46 -10.69
N SER A 52 -20.33 -14.18 -11.32
CA SER A 52 -21.01 -13.73 -12.55
C SER A 52 -21.81 -12.44 -12.35
N LYS A 53 -22.52 -12.29 -11.22
CA LYS A 53 -23.29 -11.10 -10.90
C LYS A 53 -22.38 -9.90 -10.59
N ILE A 54 -21.25 -10.14 -9.92
CA ILE A 54 -20.25 -9.12 -9.62
C ILE A 54 -19.63 -8.56 -10.91
N ILE A 55 -19.24 -9.45 -11.85
CA ILE A 55 -18.70 -9.02 -13.15
C ILE A 55 -19.73 -8.18 -13.92
N ASN A 56 -20.99 -8.61 -13.98
CA ASN A 56 -22.05 -7.83 -14.62
C ASN A 56 -22.24 -6.47 -13.94
N THR A 57 -22.14 -6.41 -12.61
CA THR A 57 -22.21 -5.14 -11.87
C THR A 57 -21.05 -4.22 -12.25
N ILE A 58 -19.83 -4.73 -12.36
CA ILE A 58 -18.66 -3.94 -12.79
C ILE A 58 -18.84 -3.40 -14.20
N ILE A 59 -19.33 -4.23 -15.14
CA ILE A 59 -19.61 -3.82 -16.52
C ILE A 59 -20.66 -2.71 -16.55
N ASN A 60 -21.77 -2.88 -15.83
CA ASN A 60 -22.84 -1.90 -15.77
C ASN A 60 -22.37 -0.56 -15.13
N LEU A 61 -21.55 -0.62 -14.07
CA LEU A 61 -20.91 0.55 -13.49
C LEU A 61 -19.99 1.26 -14.50
N GLY A 62 -19.27 0.50 -15.32
CA GLY A 62 -18.41 1.05 -16.37
C GLY A 62 -19.20 1.80 -17.45
N ILE A 63 -20.37 1.28 -17.81
CA ILE A 63 -21.20 1.85 -18.90
C ILE A 63 -22.11 2.99 -18.40
N GLN A 64 -22.72 2.85 -17.24
CA GLN A 64 -23.82 3.72 -16.80
C GLN A 64 -23.46 4.65 -15.62
N ASN A 65 -22.53 4.28 -14.75
CA ASN A 65 -22.35 4.89 -13.43
C ASN A 65 -20.97 5.48 -13.17
N ASN A 66 -20.27 5.92 -14.23
CA ASN A 66 -19.05 6.71 -14.06
C ASN A 66 -17.93 6.02 -13.21
N LEU A 67 -17.80 4.68 -13.32
CA LEU A 67 -16.81 3.88 -12.57
C LEU A 67 -15.40 4.47 -12.64
N PHE A 68 -15.01 4.95 -13.82
CA PHE A 68 -13.68 5.53 -14.03
C PHE A 68 -13.47 6.79 -13.18
N ASN A 69 -14.51 7.59 -12.95
CA ASN A 69 -14.42 8.74 -12.05
C ASN A 69 -14.16 8.31 -10.60
N HIS A 70 -14.87 7.28 -10.11
CA HIS A 70 -14.63 6.74 -8.76
C HIS A 70 -13.22 6.17 -8.61
N ILE A 71 -12.72 5.43 -9.62
CA ILE A 71 -11.33 4.93 -9.62
C ILE A 71 -10.34 6.09 -9.58
N PHE A 72 -10.57 7.11 -10.41
CA PHE A 72 -9.67 8.26 -10.51
C PHE A 72 -9.59 9.04 -9.19
N VAL A 73 -10.73 9.31 -8.55
CA VAL A 73 -10.80 10.01 -7.25
C VAL A 73 -10.00 9.23 -6.19
N THR A 74 -10.25 7.93 -6.03
CA THR A 74 -9.50 7.11 -5.07
C THR A 74 -8.00 7.11 -5.38
N LEU A 75 -7.61 6.98 -6.66
CA LEU A 75 -6.19 6.98 -7.04
C LEU A 75 -5.53 8.33 -6.79
N GLU A 76 -6.19 9.43 -7.08
CA GLU A 76 -5.70 10.79 -6.80
C GLU A 76 -5.45 10.98 -5.31
N GLU A 77 -6.42 10.65 -4.46
CA GLU A 77 -6.32 10.74 -3.00
C GLU A 77 -5.18 9.87 -2.46
N VAL A 78 -5.07 8.63 -2.95
CA VAL A 78 -3.99 7.70 -2.55
C VAL A 78 -2.63 8.23 -2.94
N LEU A 79 -2.47 8.73 -4.17
CA LEU A 79 -1.18 9.24 -4.65
C LEU A 79 -0.76 10.50 -3.89
N ILE A 80 -1.67 11.44 -3.64
CA ILE A 80 -1.38 12.64 -2.85
C ILE A 80 -0.95 12.24 -1.43
N ALA A 81 -1.73 11.41 -0.75
CA ALA A 81 -1.41 10.97 0.60
C ALA A 81 -0.09 10.18 0.65
N PHE A 82 0.18 9.32 -0.33
CA PHE A 82 1.42 8.56 -0.44
C PHE A 82 2.63 9.47 -0.62
N ILE A 83 2.59 10.39 -1.58
CA ILE A 83 3.72 11.30 -1.86
C ILE A 83 4.01 12.17 -0.64
N LEU A 84 2.98 12.78 -0.07
CA LEU A 84 3.14 13.60 1.14
C LEU A 84 3.70 12.78 2.32
N GLY A 85 3.18 11.57 2.54
CA GLY A 85 3.61 10.72 3.64
C GLY A 85 5.06 10.25 3.50
N ILE A 86 5.51 9.87 2.30
CA ILE A 86 6.89 9.43 2.09
C ILE A 86 7.87 10.60 2.15
N VAL A 87 7.53 11.74 1.56
CA VAL A 87 8.39 12.92 1.57
C VAL A 87 8.54 13.48 2.98
N LEU A 88 7.44 13.73 3.68
CA LEU A 88 7.48 14.22 5.06
C LEU A 88 8.15 13.21 5.99
N GLY A 89 7.84 11.92 5.84
CA GLY A 89 8.46 10.84 6.61
C GLY A 89 9.96 10.76 6.42
N PHE A 90 10.45 10.92 5.19
CA PHE A 90 11.86 10.94 4.87
C PHE A 90 12.58 12.14 5.55
N PHE A 91 12.00 13.35 5.44
CA PHE A 91 12.58 14.53 6.09
C PHE A 91 12.61 14.42 7.61
N VAL A 92 11.52 13.92 8.23
CA VAL A 92 11.50 13.71 9.68
C VAL A 92 12.50 12.63 10.09
N ALA A 93 12.66 11.55 9.34
CA ALA A 93 13.67 10.52 9.61
C ALA A 93 15.11 11.09 9.55
N ILE A 94 15.39 12.00 8.61
CA ILE A 94 16.69 12.72 8.57
C ILE A 94 16.90 13.55 9.84
N ILE A 95 15.89 14.31 10.26
CA ILE A 95 15.98 15.14 11.48
C ILE A 95 16.24 14.26 12.70
N LEU A 96 15.53 13.16 12.85
CA LEU A 96 15.73 12.21 13.94
C LEU A 96 17.14 11.58 13.94
N TYR A 97 17.69 11.31 12.76
CA TYR A 97 19.03 10.77 12.60
C TYR A 97 20.12 11.80 12.97
N GLU A 98 19.97 13.07 12.57
CA GLU A 98 20.91 14.14 12.88
C GLU A 98 20.90 14.53 14.37
N PHE A 99 19.76 14.38 15.05
CA PHE A 99 19.57 14.75 16.45
C PHE A 99 19.20 13.53 17.32
N PRO A 100 20.19 12.72 17.77
CA PRO A 100 19.91 11.48 18.54
C PRO A 100 19.13 11.71 19.84
N MET A 101 19.34 12.87 20.49
CA MET A 101 18.58 13.23 21.70
C MET A 101 17.09 13.42 21.37
N LEU A 102 16.78 14.11 20.27
CA LEU A 102 15.40 14.28 19.81
C LEU A 102 14.78 12.92 19.46
N SER A 103 15.53 12.04 18.79
CA SER A 103 15.08 10.69 18.49
C SER A 103 14.69 9.91 19.76
N SER A 104 15.57 9.92 20.78
CA SER A 104 15.29 9.24 22.05
C SER A 104 14.06 9.80 22.77
N ILE A 105 13.82 11.09 22.66
CA ILE A 105 12.62 11.74 23.23
C ILE A 105 11.37 11.34 22.43
N MET A 106 11.46 11.32 21.09
CA MET A 106 10.31 11.08 20.21
C MET A 106 9.92 9.60 20.08
N ASP A 107 10.83 8.67 20.32
CA ASP A 107 10.64 7.23 20.14
C ASP A 107 9.38 6.69 20.87
N PRO A 108 9.17 6.94 22.19
CA PRO A 108 7.96 6.48 22.87
C PRO A 108 6.68 7.11 22.28
N PHE A 109 6.72 8.38 21.85
CA PHE A 109 5.56 9.05 21.24
C PHE A 109 5.24 8.47 19.87
N LEU A 110 6.23 8.22 19.02
CA LEU A 110 6.04 7.58 17.72
C LEU A 110 5.44 6.18 17.87
N THR A 111 5.91 5.42 18.85
CA THR A 111 5.38 4.08 19.15
C THR A 111 3.93 4.16 19.64
N MET A 112 3.61 5.07 20.56
CA MET A 112 2.25 5.28 21.05
C MET A 112 1.30 5.70 19.93
N ILE A 113 1.66 6.70 19.12
CA ILE A 113 0.84 7.16 18.00
C ILE A 113 0.67 6.06 16.95
N ASN A 114 1.70 5.23 16.73
CA ASN A 114 1.58 4.10 15.81
C ASN A 114 0.58 3.05 16.29
N SER A 115 0.48 2.83 17.60
CA SER A 115 -0.43 1.86 18.22
C SER A 115 -1.87 2.34 18.32
N LEU A 116 -2.13 3.65 18.16
CA LEU A 116 -3.49 4.18 18.20
C LEU A 116 -4.34 3.67 17.04
N PRO A 117 -5.59 3.30 17.26
CA PRO A 117 -6.54 2.99 16.19
C PRO A 117 -6.93 4.26 15.45
N LYS A 118 -6.10 4.65 14.47
CA LYS A 118 -6.19 5.93 13.76
C LYS A 118 -7.56 6.15 13.10
N VAL A 119 -8.26 5.09 12.75
CA VAL A 119 -9.63 5.14 12.21
C VAL A 119 -10.59 5.79 13.20
N ALA A 120 -10.40 5.59 14.52
CA ALA A 120 -11.23 6.20 15.55
C ALA A 120 -11.10 7.74 15.60
N LEU A 121 -10.03 8.30 15.01
CA LEU A 121 -9.85 9.75 14.90
C LEU A 121 -10.68 10.35 13.75
N GLY A 122 -11.27 9.53 12.89
CA GLY A 122 -12.02 9.98 11.71
C GLY A 122 -13.08 11.06 12.01
N PRO A 123 -14.00 10.88 12.95
CA PRO A 123 -14.99 11.90 13.30
C PRO A 123 -14.37 13.23 13.73
N LEU A 124 -13.27 13.19 14.50
CA LEU A 124 -12.56 14.40 14.91
C LEU A 124 -11.93 15.12 13.72
N ILE A 125 -11.31 14.38 12.80
CA ILE A 125 -10.71 14.95 11.59
C ILE A 125 -11.78 15.63 10.73
N ILE A 126 -12.96 15.02 10.63
CA ILE A 126 -14.08 15.59 9.87
C ILE A 126 -14.55 16.91 10.48
N ILE A 127 -14.63 16.98 11.82
CA ILE A 127 -15.02 18.21 12.51
C ILE A 127 -14.01 19.34 12.26
N ILE A 128 -12.72 19.01 12.26
CA ILE A 128 -11.65 20.01 12.12
C ILE A 128 -11.43 20.41 10.65
N ALA A 129 -11.37 19.46 9.73
CA ALA A 129 -10.99 19.68 8.35
C ALA A 129 -12.21 19.78 7.40
N GLY A 130 -13.42 19.48 7.90
CA GLY A 130 -14.66 19.42 7.12
C GLY A 130 -14.86 18.09 6.39
N ALA A 131 -16.08 17.83 5.93
CA ALA A 131 -16.42 16.63 5.17
C ALA A 131 -16.05 16.80 3.69
N ASN A 132 -14.78 16.65 3.36
CA ASN A 132 -14.22 16.86 2.02
C ASN A 132 -12.93 16.04 1.81
N ILE A 133 -12.34 16.14 0.61
CA ILE A 133 -11.10 15.46 0.21
C ILE A 133 -9.92 15.70 1.18
N LYS A 134 -9.86 16.86 1.84
CA LYS A 134 -8.79 17.15 2.80
C LYS A 134 -8.83 16.20 3.99
N SER A 135 -10.03 15.89 4.50
CA SER A 135 -10.20 14.94 5.61
C SER A 135 -9.74 13.54 5.22
N VAL A 136 -10.04 13.10 3.99
CA VAL A 136 -9.58 11.80 3.46
C VAL A 136 -8.07 11.75 3.41
N ILE A 137 -7.42 12.79 2.84
CA ILE A 137 -5.95 12.87 2.75
C ILE A 137 -5.32 12.92 4.15
N ILE A 138 -5.87 13.69 5.09
CA ILE A 138 -5.36 13.75 6.47
C ILE A 138 -5.45 12.39 7.15
N MET A 139 -6.56 11.66 7.00
CA MET A 139 -6.70 10.31 7.55
C MET A 139 -5.65 9.36 6.97
N ALA A 140 -5.44 9.39 5.67
CA ALA A 140 -4.43 8.57 5.02
C ALA A 140 -3.02 8.94 5.47
N LEU A 141 -2.72 10.24 5.62
CA LEU A 141 -1.44 10.73 6.14
C LEU A 141 -1.18 10.25 7.57
N LEU A 142 -2.16 10.31 8.47
CA LEU A 142 -1.99 9.83 9.85
C LEU A 142 -1.63 8.35 9.92
N ILE A 143 -2.07 7.56 8.93
CA ILE A 143 -1.77 6.13 8.88
C ILE A 143 -0.38 5.89 8.30
N ASN A 144 -0.05 6.50 7.16
CA ASN A 144 1.18 6.20 6.43
C ASN A 144 2.42 6.94 6.95
N LEU A 145 2.28 8.20 7.42
CA LEU A 145 3.40 9.06 7.82
C LEU A 145 4.21 8.45 8.97
N ILE A 146 3.55 7.98 10.02
CA ILE A 146 4.24 7.39 11.18
C ILE A 146 5.04 6.15 10.78
N ILE A 147 4.44 5.30 9.94
CA ILE A 147 5.11 4.08 9.44
C ILE A 147 6.31 4.46 8.56
N SER A 148 6.16 5.49 7.73
CA SER A 148 7.25 6.02 6.90
C SER A 148 8.42 6.49 7.77
N ILE A 149 8.16 7.33 8.78
CA ILE A 149 9.17 7.85 9.70
C ILE A 149 9.92 6.69 10.36
N ILE A 150 9.20 5.78 11.01
CA ILE A 150 9.80 4.67 11.77
C ILE A 150 10.62 3.76 10.85
N THR A 151 10.09 3.41 9.67
CA THR A 151 10.76 2.46 8.77
C THR A 151 12.03 3.07 8.18
N ILE A 152 11.97 4.32 7.72
CA ILE A 152 13.13 5.00 7.12
C ILE A 152 14.19 5.30 8.19
N TYR A 153 13.77 5.77 9.36
CA TYR A 153 14.69 6.01 10.48
C TYR A 153 15.41 4.73 10.91
N ASN A 154 14.69 3.61 11.03
CA ASN A 154 15.29 2.31 11.30
C ASN A 154 16.31 1.90 10.22
N GLY A 155 16.04 2.22 8.95
CA GLY A 155 17.02 2.04 7.88
C GLY A 155 18.31 2.82 8.13
N PHE A 156 18.20 4.06 8.59
CA PHE A 156 19.35 4.93 8.83
C PHE A 156 20.20 4.46 10.02
N ILE A 157 19.59 4.03 11.12
CA ILE A 157 20.35 3.59 12.31
C ILE A 157 20.95 2.20 12.17
N ASN A 158 20.42 1.35 11.25
CA ASN A 158 20.90 0.00 11.01
C ASN A 158 22.00 -0.09 9.93
N VAL A 159 22.56 1.05 9.52
CA VAL A 159 23.73 1.06 8.63
C VAL A 159 24.93 0.41 9.31
N ASP A 160 25.70 -0.35 8.55
CA ASP A 160 26.87 -1.09 8.99
C ASP A 160 27.86 -0.19 9.75
N LYS A 161 28.10 -0.57 11.01
CA LYS A 161 28.99 0.18 11.92
C LYS A 161 30.44 0.20 11.45
N GLU A 162 30.90 -0.81 10.73
CA GLU A 162 32.25 -0.87 10.18
C GLU A 162 32.42 0.17 9.06
N LYS A 163 31.42 0.27 8.17
CA LYS A 163 31.39 1.30 7.11
C LYS A 163 31.36 2.71 7.72
N LEU A 164 30.58 2.90 8.80
CA LEU A 164 30.53 4.19 9.52
C LEU A 164 31.88 4.55 10.14
N LYS A 165 32.60 3.58 10.74
CA LYS A 165 33.95 3.78 11.28
C LYS A 165 34.94 4.13 10.17
N LEU A 166 34.88 3.41 9.06
CA LEU A 166 35.77 3.62 7.92
C LEU A 166 35.62 5.04 7.34
N ILE A 167 34.38 5.47 7.06
CA ILE A 167 34.18 6.81 6.47
C ILE A 167 34.56 7.94 7.45
N LYS A 168 34.42 7.70 8.78
CA LYS A 168 34.89 8.62 9.82
C LYS A 168 36.42 8.69 9.87
N SER A 169 37.17 7.60 9.67
CA SER A 169 38.62 7.59 9.62
C SER A 169 39.19 8.39 8.45
N PHE A 170 38.40 8.54 7.37
CA PHE A 170 38.72 9.45 6.24
C PHE A 170 38.37 10.94 6.54
N GLY A 171 37.98 11.29 7.76
CA GLY A 171 37.68 12.68 8.14
C GLY A 171 36.32 13.19 7.67
N ALA A 172 35.37 12.30 7.28
CA ALA A 172 34.05 12.72 6.84
C ALA A 172 33.26 13.39 7.98
N ASN A 173 32.65 14.53 7.68
CA ASN A 173 31.72 15.21 8.58
C ASN A 173 30.33 14.54 8.61
N LYS A 174 29.49 14.92 9.59
CA LYS A 174 28.14 14.32 9.77
C LYS A 174 27.29 14.34 8.50
N ARG A 175 27.25 15.47 7.78
CA ARG A 175 26.47 15.59 6.53
C ARG A 175 27.03 14.70 5.43
N GLN A 176 28.36 14.61 5.29
CA GLN A 176 28.97 13.70 4.34
C GLN A 176 28.64 12.24 4.63
N ILE A 177 28.64 11.84 5.91
CA ILE A 177 28.24 10.51 6.35
C ILE A 177 26.78 10.24 5.98
N LEU A 178 25.86 11.17 6.26
CA LEU A 178 24.46 11.03 5.94
C LEU A 178 24.24 10.85 4.41
N PHE A 179 24.72 11.79 3.60
CA PHE A 179 24.41 11.80 2.17
C PHE A 179 25.24 10.79 1.35
N LYS A 180 26.49 10.49 1.76
CA LYS A 180 27.39 9.60 1.01
C LYS A 180 27.36 8.14 1.48
N LEU A 181 26.90 7.88 2.71
CA LEU A 181 26.85 6.51 3.24
C LEU A 181 25.44 6.10 3.69
N VAL A 182 24.84 6.86 4.62
CA VAL A 182 23.61 6.41 5.31
C VAL A 182 22.44 6.30 4.34
N ILE A 183 22.12 7.39 3.62
CA ILE A 183 21.00 7.38 2.65
C ILE A 183 21.23 6.33 1.55
N PRO A 184 22.41 6.25 0.88
CA PRO A 184 22.64 5.23 -0.13
C PRO A 184 22.57 3.78 0.42
N SER A 185 23.14 3.53 1.61
CA SER A 185 23.09 2.20 2.22
C SER A 185 21.67 1.79 2.66
N SER A 186 20.81 2.76 2.95
CA SER A 186 19.42 2.53 3.38
C SER A 186 18.43 2.48 2.22
N TYR A 187 18.89 2.56 0.98
CA TYR A 187 18.06 2.65 -0.21
C TYR A 187 17.00 1.53 -0.29
N ASN A 188 17.41 0.28 -0.03
CA ASN A 188 16.49 -0.86 -0.03
C ASN A 188 15.38 -0.71 1.04
N THR A 189 15.72 -0.15 2.19
CA THR A 189 14.75 0.09 3.28
C THR A 189 13.81 1.23 2.90
N ILE A 190 14.30 2.29 2.25
CA ILE A 190 13.46 3.39 1.76
C ILE A 190 12.45 2.88 0.74
N ILE A 191 12.86 2.05 -0.22
CA ILE A 191 11.93 1.47 -1.19
C ILE A 191 10.93 0.52 -0.53
N SER A 192 11.37 -0.28 0.43
CA SER A 192 10.46 -1.13 1.22
C SER A 192 9.44 -0.30 1.99
N SER A 193 9.86 0.84 2.54
CA SER A 193 8.96 1.83 3.16
C SER A 193 7.93 2.36 2.16
N MET A 194 8.32 2.67 0.92
CA MET A 194 7.38 3.11 -0.13
C MET A 194 6.29 2.06 -0.41
N LYS A 195 6.64 0.77 -0.45
CA LYS A 195 5.66 -0.33 -0.62
C LYS A 195 4.66 -0.40 0.53
N LEU A 196 5.14 -0.23 1.76
CA LEU A 196 4.28 -0.17 2.93
C LEU A 196 3.38 1.07 2.89
N CYS A 197 3.96 2.23 2.60
CA CYS A 197 3.24 3.50 2.59
C CYS A 197 2.14 3.57 1.53
N ILE A 198 2.35 3.03 0.31
CA ILE A 198 1.29 3.03 -0.71
C ILE A 198 0.09 2.18 -0.27
N SER A 199 0.35 1.02 0.36
CA SER A 199 -0.71 0.15 0.89
C SER A 199 -1.44 0.81 2.07
N MET A 200 -0.71 1.47 2.97
CA MET A 200 -1.28 2.18 4.11
C MET A 200 -2.06 3.42 3.70
N SER A 201 -1.61 4.12 2.64
CA SER A 201 -2.35 5.24 2.05
C SER A 201 -3.69 4.77 1.47
N LEU A 202 -3.71 3.64 0.77
CA LEU A 202 -4.95 3.08 0.24
C LEU A 202 -5.94 2.74 1.38
N ILE A 203 -5.46 2.09 2.45
CA ILE A 203 -6.30 1.79 3.63
C ILE A 203 -6.87 3.09 4.23
N GLY A 204 -6.03 4.11 4.40
CA GLY A 204 -6.44 5.38 4.98
C GLY A 204 -7.44 6.14 4.12
N VAL A 205 -7.24 6.15 2.80
CA VAL A 205 -8.17 6.76 1.84
C VAL A 205 -9.52 6.05 1.90
N ILE A 206 -9.55 4.72 1.81
CA ILE A 206 -10.82 3.97 1.86
C ILE A 206 -11.59 4.25 3.16
N MET A 207 -10.90 4.32 4.29
CA MET A 207 -11.52 4.68 5.57
C MET A 207 -12.06 6.12 5.58
N GLY A 208 -11.33 7.05 4.97
CA GLY A 208 -11.80 8.42 4.76
C GLY A 208 -13.01 8.49 3.85
N GLU A 209 -12.96 7.79 2.71
CA GLU A 209 -14.07 7.72 1.76
C GLU A 209 -15.34 7.12 2.41
N PHE A 210 -15.24 6.13 3.28
CA PHE A 210 -16.37 5.56 4.02
C PHE A 210 -17.10 6.59 4.88
N LEU A 211 -16.38 7.58 5.38
CA LEU A 211 -16.94 8.53 6.35
C LEU A 211 -17.50 9.80 5.70
N VAL A 212 -16.87 10.29 4.63
CA VAL A 212 -17.18 11.65 4.13
C VAL A 212 -17.33 11.77 2.64
N SER A 213 -16.90 10.79 1.82
CA SER A 213 -16.84 10.99 0.37
C SER A 213 -18.19 10.84 -0.30
N ARG A 214 -18.31 11.51 -1.45
CA ARG A 214 -19.44 11.38 -2.40
C ARG A 214 -18.99 10.75 -3.72
N ALA A 215 -17.71 10.40 -3.83
CA ALA A 215 -17.09 9.72 -4.96
C ALA A 215 -15.94 8.86 -4.42
N GLY A 216 -15.42 7.94 -5.22
CA GLY A 216 -14.37 7.00 -4.84
C GLY A 216 -14.91 5.56 -4.73
N ILE A 217 -13.99 4.60 -4.66
CA ILE A 217 -14.36 3.17 -4.55
C ILE A 217 -14.87 2.84 -3.15
N GLY A 218 -14.30 3.48 -2.12
CA GLY A 218 -14.82 3.35 -0.75
C GLY A 218 -16.25 3.89 -0.65
N TYR A 219 -16.54 5.04 -1.28
CA TYR A 219 -17.91 5.53 -1.38
C TYR A 219 -18.85 4.51 -2.04
N LEU A 220 -18.45 3.88 -3.14
CA LEU A 220 -19.28 2.84 -3.80
C LEU A 220 -19.57 1.65 -2.86
N ILE A 221 -18.60 1.25 -2.05
CA ILE A 221 -18.75 0.15 -1.10
C ILE A 221 -19.74 0.54 0.00
N ILE A 222 -19.59 1.71 0.64
CA ILE A 222 -20.49 2.14 1.71
C ILE A 222 -21.91 2.40 1.18
N TYR A 223 -22.03 3.02 0.00
CA TYR A 223 -23.31 3.21 -0.67
C TYR A 223 -23.99 1.87 -0.96
N GLY A 224 -23.25 0.89 -1.52
CA GLY A 224 -23.77 -0.45 -1.77
C GLY A 224 -24.29 -1.13 -0.50
N THR A 225 -23.64 -0.90 0.63
CA THR A 225 -24.08 -1.39 1.94
C THR A 225 -25.38 -0.71 2.38
N GLN A 226 -25.50 0.60 2.22
CA GLN A 226 -26.68 1.38 2.62
C GLN A 226 -27.94 1.01 1.79
N VAL A 227 -27.75 0.70 0.50
CA VAL A 227 -28.87 0.29 -0.38
C VAL A 227 -29.06 -1.23 -0.45
N PHE A 228 -28.38 -1.99 0.40
CA PHE A 228 -28.41 -3.45 0.44
C PHE A 228 -28.04 -4.12 -0.91
N ASN A 229 -27.23 -3.44 -1.72
CA ASN A 229 -26.69 -3.98 -2.98
C ASN A 229 -25.30 -4.62 -2.76
N LEU A 230 -25.29 -5.83 -2.22
CA LEU A 230 -24.05 -6.53 -1.88
C LEU A 230 -23.23 -6.92 -3.12
N SER A 231 -23.83 -6.98 -4.30
CA SER A 231 -23.07 -7.14 -5.55
C SER A 231 -22.21 -5.91 -5.86
N LEU A 232 -22.69 -4.73 -5.54
CA LEU A 232 -21.93 -3.45 -5.65
C LEU A 232 -20.78 -3.40 -4.63
N VAL A 233 -21.03 -3.83 -3.39
CA VAL A 233 -20.00 -3.94 -2.35
C VAL A 233 -18.87 -4.87 -2.80
N MET A 234 -19.20 -6.08 -3.26
CA MET A 234 -18.23 -7.06 -3.74
C MET A 234 -17.50 -6.59 -5.01
N ALA A 235 -18.18 -5.88 -5.90
CA ALA A 235 -17.57 -5.24 -7.07
C ALA A 235 -16.52 -4.20 -6.64
N GLY A 236 -16.84 -3.33 -5.69
CA GLY A 236 -15.90 -2.35 -5.12
C GLY A 236 -14.68 -3.01 -4.49
N ILE A 237 -14.87 -4.08 -3.70
CA ILE A 237 -13.76 -4.84 -3.08
C ILE A 237 -12.86 -5.47 -4.15
N LEU A 238 -13.40 -6.05 -5.22
CA LEU A 238 -12.59 -6.61 -6.31
C LEU A 238 -11.82 -5.53 -7.06
N ILE A 239 -12.42 -4.37 -7.30
CA ILE A 239 -11.74 -3.24 -7.94
C ILE A 239 -10.60 -2.75 -7.04
N LEU A 240 -10.81 -2.63 -5.73
CA LEU A 240 -9.75 -2.26 -4.78
C LEU A 240 -8.61 -3.27 -4.77
N LEU A 241 -8.89 -4.56 -4.85
CA LEU A 241 -7.88 -5.61 -4.94
C LEU A 241 -7.01 -5.42 -6.19
N ILE A 242 -7.63 -5.14 -7.34
CA ILE A 242 -6.92 -4.86 -8.60
C ILE A 242 -6.07 -3.59 -8.48
N ILE A 243 -6.64 -2.51 -7.95
CA ILE A 243 -5.91 -1.24 -7.74
C ILE A 243 -4.71 -1.44 -6.82
N SER A 244 -4.91 -2.10 -5.68
CA SER A 244 -3.83 -2.41 -4.73
C SER A 244 -2.72 -3.21 -5.38
N PHE A 245 -3.05 -4.25 -6.15
CA PHE A 245 -2.08 -5.05 -6.89
C PHE A 245 -1.30 -4.22 -7.91
N LEU A 246 -1.98 -3.36 -8.67
CA LEU A 246 -1.34 -2.50 -9.67
C LEU A 246 -0.40 -1.48 -9.02
N LEU A 247 -0.84 -0.81 -7.95
CA LEU A 247 -0.03 0.15 -7.20
C LEU A 247 1.23 -0.53 -6.62
N TYR A 248 1.08 -1.68 -5.98
CA TYR A 248 2.21 -2.47 -5.46
C TYR A 248 3.18 -2.86 -6.58
N LYS A 249 2.66 -3.31 -7.72
CA LYS A 249 3.47 -3.72 -8.88
C LYS A 249 4.25 -2.54 -9.47
N ILE A 250 3.64 -1.35 -9.54
CA ILE A 250 4.32 -0.13 -10.01
C ILE A 250 5.54 0.18 -9.13
N ILE A 251 5.36 0.20 -7.80
CA ILE A 251 6.49 0.44 -6.86
C ILE A 251 7.56 -0.65 -7.01
N THR A 252 7.16 -1.91 -7.16
CA THR A 252 8.11 -3.03 -7.35
C THR A 252 8.88 -2.92 -8.68
N LEU A 253 8.26 -2.40 -9.73
CA LEU A 253 8.96 -2.14 -11.01
C LEU A 253 9.93 -0.98 -10.90
N LEU A 254 9.56 0.09 -10.19
CA LEU A 254 10.47 1.21 -9.88
C LEU A 254 11.68 0.72 -9.09
N GLU A 255 11.48 -0.12 -8.05
CA GLU A 255 12.55 -0.75 -7.30
C GLU A 255 13.54 -1.48 -8.20
N LYS A 256 13.06 -2.37 -9.08
CA LYS A 256 13.92 -3.16 -9.97
C LYS A 256 14.73 -2.28 -10.94
N LYS A 257 14.18 -1.15 -11.36
CA LYS A 257 14.89 -0.21 -12.23
C LYS A 257 15.97 0.54 -11.46
N LEU A 258 15.65 1.01 -10.28
CA LEU A 258 16.54 1.79 -9.44
C LEU A 258 17.68 0.96 -8.82
N ILE A 259 17.42 -0.31 -8.41
CA ILE A 259 18.48 -1.21 -7.87
C ILE A 259 19.46 -1.70 -8.95
N LYS A 260 19.08 -1.69 -10.23
CA LYS A 260 20.00 -2.05 -11.31
C LYS A 260 21.03 -0.95 -11.63
N GLU A 261 20.80 0.26 -11.18
CA GLU A 261 21.67 1.41 -11.41
C GLU A 261 22.68 1.64 -10.26
N PHE A 262 22.58 0.88 -9.17
CA PHE A 262 23.52 0.83 -8.03
C PHE A 262 24.12 -0.58 -7.86
#